data_e2545bcd2a9ae9738e6fd308926d162b
#
_entry.id   e2545bcd2a9ae9738e6fd308926d162b
#
_cell.length_a   1.000
_cell.length_b   1.000
_cell.length_c   1.000
_cell.angle_alpha   90.00
_cell.angle_beta   90.00
_cell.angle_gamma   90.00
#
_symmetry.space_group_name_H-M   'P 1'
#
loop_
_entity.id
_entity.type
_entity.pdbx_description
1 polymer ?
#
loop_
_entity_poly.entity_id
_entity_poly.type
_entity_poly.pdbx_seq_one_letter_code
_entity_poly.pdbx_strand_id
1 'polypeptide(L)'
;MDEICRTYGLRPIELVDKPVFDAAFASLAQPVSDYTFAQTFIWRSGDKSAWALIEGHVCVFANGEDLTLLFPPIGEGDLARCLKRCFEIMDDYNARRGDRSRSRIEYTSDELLARMQGLGLEAAPMSGDYVYETARLIDLAGQDLKSKRHLRNRFLREHTAWTEPLRPEHVPQCLALLRAWHAEAEAHDTSGDPLIAARRRLDLKASEQALRHFAALDLTGMVLWADGRLVGFTLGQPLSARQASIVIEKAERSCVGAAQYIFSEFCRQYWHAYPECNAGDDWDIPSLAWTKESYRPLYRLRKWVLRAAARPLVVHIPSSLPAPLLEPAPTAAPEPPGAAVDAPAAGLTIERGSLADVFAIAALEQRVFPPELAIKPKQVRYLLRSPRSVAVVARMGGGTGTLAGWTVALVRKHRGRVSARLYSVAVDPEYRRQGLGEKLVRAVLDTLEQLGIERCVLEVAEDNAAARRLYERLGFQYVRLLPDYYGPGRHGWRMARGAAATLSKKIAGGGQPPR
;
A
#
# COMPACT_ATOMS: atom_id res chain seq x y z
N MET A 1 -25.32 9.17 -9.89
CA MET A 1 -24.77 10.54 -9.78
C MET A 1 -25.86 11.59 -9.86
N ASP A 2 -26.80 11.51 -10.77
CA ASP A 2 -27.88 12.51 -10.93
C ASP A 2 -28.68 12.80 -9.65
N GLU A 3 -28.91 11.78 -8.82
CA GLU A 3 -29.56 11.95 -7.52
C GLU A 3 -28.69 12.77 -6.57
N ILE A 4 -27.39 12.47 -6.47
CA ILE A 4 -26.45 13.21 -5.61
C ILE A 4 -26.33 14.65 -6.07
N CYS A 5 -26.18 14.86 -7.38
CA CYS A 5 -26.07 16.19 -7.96
C CYS A 5 -27.31 17.03 -7.64
N ARG A 6 -28.51 16.48 -7.82
CA ARG A 6 -29.78 17.18 -7.51
C ARG A 6 -29.99 17.40 -6.03
N THR A 7 -29.69 16.40 -5.19
CA THR A 7 -29.94 16.46 -3.75
C THR A 7 -29.02 17.45 -3.06
N TYR A 8 -27.75 17.52 -3.45
CA TYR A 8 -26.74 18.33 -2.74
C TYR A 8 -26.22 19.53 -3.53
N GLY A 9 -26.78 19.81 -4.71
CA GLY A 9 -26.34 20.93 -5.55
C GLY A 9 -24.95 20.72 -6.16
N LEU A 10 -24.52 19.47 -6.33
CA LEU A 10 -23.26 19.13 -6.97
C LEU A 10 -23.44 19.04 -8.49
N ARG A 11 -22.35 19.13 -9.23
CA ARG A 11 -22.36 18.98 -10.70
C ARG A 11 -21.27 18.01 -11.18
N PRO A 12 -21.48 17.32 -12.31
CA PRO A 12 -20.45 16.48 -12.92
C PRO A 12 -19.19 17.27 -13.23
N ILE A 13 -18.05 16.59 -13.27
CA ILE A 13 -16.78 17.18 -13.69
C ILE A 13 -16.69 17.11 -15.21
N GLU A 14 -16.60 18.25 -15.87
CA GLU A 14 -16.51 18.39 -17.32
C GLU A 14 -15.24 19.12 -17.75
N LEU A 15 -14.83 19.00 -19.02
CA LEU A 15 -13.60 19.67 -19.53
C LEU A 15 -13.65 21.20 -19.39
N VAL A 16 -14.85 21.78 -19.44
CA VAL A 16 -15.07 23.23 -19.26
C VAL A 16 -14.70 23.70 -17.85
N ASP A 17 -14.64 22.82 -16.88
CA ASP A 17 -14.30 23.16 -15.49
C ASP A 17 -12.79 23.34 -15.28
N LYS A 18 -11.96 22.91 -16.24
CA LYS A 18 -10.49 22.94 -16.13
C LYS A 18 -9.92 24.26 -15.59
N PRO A 19 -10.32 25.46 -16.10
CA PRO A 19 -9.74 26.70 -15.61
C PRO A 19 -9.98 26.96 -14.11
N VAL A 20 -11.12 26.52 -13.57
CA VAL A 20 -11.46 26.70 -12.14
C VAL A 20 -10.58 25.81 -11.29
N PHE A 21 -10.37 24.57 -11.71
CA PHE A 21 -9.50 23.61 -11.00
C PHE A 21 -8.04 24.02 -11.07
N ASP A 22 -7.56 24.42 -12.25
CA ASP A 22 -6.17 24.86 -12.43
C ASP A 22 -5.84 26.08 -11.57
N ALA A 23 -6.76 27.05 -11.48
CA ALA A 23 -6.62 28.21 -10.61
C ALA A 23 -6.54 27.79 -9.12
N ALA A 24 -7.39 26.85 -8.68
CA ALA A 24 -7.37 26.35 -7.31
C ALA A 24 -6.06 25.60 -7.01
N PHE A 25 -5.63 24.70 -7.87
CA PHE A 25 -4.41 23.91 -7.66
C PHE A 25 -3.13 24.77 -7.73
N ALA A 26 -3.12 25.82 -8.54
CA ALA A 26 -1.99 26.75 -8.63
C ALA A 26 -1.70 27.50 -7.31
N SER A 27 -2.66 27.53 -6.37
CA SER A 27 -2.48 28.13 -5.04
C SER A 27 -1.67 27.26 -4.08
N LEU A 28 -1.38 25.98 -4.44
CA LEU A 28 -0.68 25.03 -3.61
C LEU A 28 0.82 25.03 -3.89
N ALA A 29 1.62 24.99 -2.83
CA ALA A 29 3.07 24.92 -2.92
C ALA A 29 3.59 23.48 -3.12
N GLN A 30 2.87 22.47 -2.61
CA GLN A 30 3.29 21.07 -2.66
C GLN A 30 2.76 20.36 -3.91
N PRO A 31 3.63 19.88 -4.81
CA PRO A 31 3.23 19.29 -6.10
C PRO A 31 2.83 17.81 -5.94
N VAL A 32 1.70 17.52 -5.31
CA VAL A 32 1.12 16.17 -5.24
C VAL A 32 0.51 15.81 -6.58
N SER A 33 0.74 14.58 -7.05
CA SER A 33 0.26 14.13 -8.37
C SER A 33 -1.26 14.20 -8.53
N ASP A 34 -2.01 14.07 -7.44
CA ASP A 34 -3.48 14.09 -7.45
C ASP A 34 -4.07 15.49 -7.66
N TYR A 35 -3.30 16.57 -7.40
CA TYR A 35 -3.80 17.94 -7.47
C TYR A 35 -3.61 18.54 -8.85
N THR A 36 -4.21 17.89 -9.84
CA THR A 36 -4.29 18.40 -11.21
C THR A 36 -5.68 18.12 -11.77
N PHE A 37 -6.13 18.98 -12.68
CA PHE A 37 -7.41 18.73 -13.36
C PHE A 37 -7.37 17.42 -14.16
N ALA A 38 -6.27 17.12 -14.83
CA ALA A 38 -6.13 15.88 -15.59
C ALA A 38 -6.36 14.65 -14.73
N GLN A 39 -5.71 14.56 -13.56
CA GLN A 39 -5.92 13.44 -12.62
C GLN A 39 -7.38 13.40 -12.13
N THR A 40 -7.93 14.53 -11.69
CA THR A 40 -9.32 14.60 -11.24
C THR A 40 -10.29 14.14 -12.34
N PHE A 41 -10.06 14.52 -13.59
CA PHE A 41 -10.92 14.18 -14.72
C PHE A 41 -10.82 12.71 -15.13
N ILE A 42 -9.62 12.15 -15.26
CA ILE A 42 -9.45 10.78 -15.74
C ILE A 42 -9.89 9.74 -14.70
N TRP A 43 -9.70 10.03 -13.40
CA TRP A 43 -10.08 9.14 -12.30
C TRP A 43 -11.51 9.33 -11.80
N ARG A 44 -12.27 10.25 -12.38
CA ARG A 44 -13.68 10.50 -11.99
C ARG A 44 -14.60 9.28 -12.10
N SER A 45 -14.07 8.14 -12.55
CA SER A 45 -14.77 6.84 -12.52
C SER A 45 -16.13 6.86 -13.23
N GLY A 46 -16.22 7.50 -14.40
CA GLY A 46 -17.43 7.58 -15.22
C GLY A 46 -18.67 7.89 -14.37
N ASP A 47 -19.02 9.14 -14.22
CA ASP A 47 -20.20 9.65 -13.52
C ASP A 47 -20.27 9.39 -12.01
N LYS A 48 -19.18 8.96 -11.37
CA LYS A 48 -19.13 8.71 -9.92
C LYS A 48 -18.48 9.82 -9.11
N SER A 49 -17.97 10.86 -9.76
CA SER A 49 -17.44 12.05 -9.09
C SER A 49 -18.21 13.30 -9.48
N ALA A 50 -18.46 14.14 -8.52
CA ALA A 50 -19.12 15.43 -8.70
C ALA A 50 -18.41 16.49 -7.88
N TRP A 51 -18.62 17.76 -8.20
CA TRP A 51 -17.97 18.85 -7.50
C TRP A 51 -18.89 20.06 -7.29
N ALA A 52 -18.50 20.93 -6.39
CA ALA A 52 -19.12 22.23 -6.18
C ALA A 52 -18.10 23.24 -5.64
N LEU A 53 -18.40 24.53 -5.82
CA LEU A 53 -17.77 25.59 -5.03
C LEU A 53 -18.54 25.75 -3.73
N ILE A 54 -17.89 25.48 -2.60
CA ILE A 54 -18.48 25.63 -1.26
C ILE A 54 -17.60 26.60 -0.48
N GLU A 55 -18.16 27.71 -0.03
CA GLU A 55 -17.44 28.77 0.71
C GLU A 55 -16.12 29.18 -0.01
N GLY A 56 -16.16 29.33 -1.33
CA GLY A 56 -15.01 29.70 -2.14
C GLY A 56 -13.99 28.57 -2.42
N HIS A 57 -14.26 27.35 -2.00
CA HIS A 57 -13.35 26.21 -2.21
C HIS A 57 -13.89 25.23 -3.25
N VAL A 58 -13.01 24.70 -4.08
CA VAL A 58 -13.28 23.55 -4.95
C VAL A 58 -13.37 22.30 -4.08
N CYS A 59 -14.54 21.68 -4.06
CA CYS A 59 -14.84 20.46 -3.31
C CYS A 59 -15.22 19.34 -4.27
N VAL A 60 -14.44 18.27 -4.31
CA VAL A 60 -14.68 17.11 -5.19
C VAL A 60 -15.13 15.91 -4.37
N PHE A 61 -16.33 15.44 -4.68
CA PHE A 61 -16.94 14.27 -4.04
C PHE A 61 -16.79 13.05 -4.95
N ALA A 62 -16.25 11.97 -4.41
CA ALA A 62 -16.13 10.67 -5.07
C ALA A 62 -17.14 9.68 -4.48
N ASN A 63 -17.96 9.08 -5.34
CA ASN A 63 -18.98 8.10 -4.97
C ASN A 63 -18.52 6.68 -5.37
N GLY A 64 -17.85 6.00 -4.44
CA GLY A 64 -17.51 4.58 -4.53
C GLY A 64 -18.59 3.70 -3.88
N GLU A 65 -18.22 2.97 -2.84
CA GLU A 65 -19.15 2.32 -1.91
C GLU A 65 -19.78 3.34 -0.95
N ASP A 66 -19.10 4.42 -0.71
CA ASP A 66 -19.43 5.56 0.16
C ASP A 66 -19.12 6.87 -0.56
N LEU A 67 -19.66 7.98 -0.06
CA LEU A 67 -19.35 9.32 -0.52
C LEU A 67 -18.20 9.90 0.31
N THR A 68 -17.13 10.32 -0.36
CA THR A 68 -15.93 10.88 0.25
C THR A 68 -15.52 12.16 -0.47
N LEU A 69 -14.75 13.03 0.18
CA LEU A 69 -13.99 14.04 -0.53
C LEU A 69 -12.72 13.41 -1.13
N LEU A 70 -12.52 13.60 -2.42
CA LEU A 70 -11.36 13.06 -3.13
C LEU A 70 -10.06 13.67 -2.61
N PHE A 71 -10.07 14.95 -2.29
CA PHE A 71 -8.98 15.68 -1.64
C PHE A 71 -9.58 16.81 -0.78
N PRO A 72 -8.79 17.46 0.08
CA PRO A 72 -9.26 18.58 0.88
C PRO A 72 -9.85 19.71 0.04
N PRO A 73 -10.80 20.48 0.54
CA PRO A 73 -11.25 21.69 -0.11
C PRO A 73 -10.09 22.64 -0.42
N ILE A 74 -10.00 23.10 -1.67
CA ILE A 74 -8.90 23.95 -2.16
C ILE A 74 -9.49 25.26 -2.67
N GLY A 75 -9.05 26.36 -2.10
CA GLY A 75 -9.53 27.70 -2.44
C GLY A 75 -9.25 28.70 -1.32
N GLU A 76 -9.85 29.87 -1.45
CA GLU A 76 -9.79 30.95 -0.46
C GLU A 76 -11.19 31.19 0.12
N GLY A 77 -11.28 31.26 1.47
CA GLY A 77 -12.55 31.45 2.14
C GLY A 77 -12.56 30.81 3.54
N ASP A 78 -13.76 30.62 4.10
CA ASP A 78 -13.93 29.98 5.40
C ASP A 78 -13.83 28.45 5.28
N LEU A 79 -12.63 27.92 5.47
CA LEU A 79 -12.36 26.48 5.40
C LEU A 79 -13.16 25.67 6.45
N ALA A 80 -13.39 26.22 7.64
CA ALA A 80 -14.13 25.52 8.68
C ALA A 80 -15.61 25.33 8.30
N ARG A 81 -16.24 26.39 7.77
CA ARG A 81 -17.62 26.30 7.24
C ARG A 81 -17.70 25.38 6.02
N CYS A 82 -16.72 25.48 5.14
CA CYS A 82 -16.63 24.60 3.98
C CYS A 82 -16.57 23.12 4.39
N LEU A 83 -15.64 22.76 5.28
CA LEU A 83 -15.50 21.39 5.80
C LEU A 83 -16.76 20.91 6.50
N LYS A 84 -17.37 21.76 7.35
CA LYS A 84 -18.64 21.42 8.00
C LYS A 84 -19.70 21.04 6.96
N ARG A 85 -19.85 21.84 5.90
CA ARG A 85 -20.83 21.57 4.84
C ARG A 85 -20.49 20.30 4.06
N CYS A 86 -19.21 20.06 3.75
CA CYS A 86 -18.77 18.84 3.09
C CYS A 86 -19.06 17.58 3.92
N PHE A 87 -18.80 17.61 5.22
CA PHE A 87 -19.12 16.49 6.11
C PHE A 87 -20.64 16.30 6.28
N GLU A 88 -21.45 17.36 6.34
CA GLU A 88 -22.92 17.24 6.35
C GLU A 88 -23.43 16.47 5.11
N ILE A 89 -22.90 16.79 3.91
CA ILE A 89 -23.26 16.12 2.66
C ILE A 89 -22.84 14.63 2.71
N MET A 90 -21.61 14.37 3.09
CA MET A 90 -21.09 12.99 3.17
C MET A 90 -21.83 12.17 4.22
N ASP A 91 -22.07 12.74 5.39
CA ASP A 91 -22.73 12.07 6.51
C ASP A 91 -24.19 11.74 6.21
N ASP A 92 -24.94 12.67 5.58
CA ASP A 92 -26.30 12.41 5.16
C ASP A 92 -26.38 11.29 4.13
N TYR A 93 -25.51 11.34 3.12
CA TYR A 93 -25.45 10.30 2.10
C TYR A 93 -25.05 8.93 2.67
N ASN A 94 -23.99 8.88 3.47
CA ASN A 94 -23.47 7.64 4.04
C ASN A 94 -24.39 7.05 5.11
N ALA A 95 -25.09 7.90 5.88
CA ALA A 95 -26.09 7.45 6.86
C ALA A 95 -27.25 6.71 6.22
N ARG A 96 -27.74 7.18 5.06
CA ARG A 96 -28.80 6.51 4.29
C ARG A 96 -28.36 5.12 3.80
N ARG A 97 -27.05 4.84 3.75
CA ARG A 97 -26.44 3.57 3.37
C ARG A 97 -25.91 2.76 4.57
N GLY A 98 -26.22 3.22 5.79
CA GLY A 98 -26.02 2.50 7.04
C GLY A 98 -24.78 2.86 7.84
N ASP A 99 -23.84 3.70 7.35
CA ASP A 99 -22.61 3.98 8.09
C ASP A 99 -22.00 5.38 7.85
N ARG A 100 -22.26 6.31 8.78
CA ARG A 100 -21.67 7.66 8.79
C ARG A 100 -20.15 7.66 8.98
N SER A 101 -19.59 6.64 9.61
CA SER A 101 -18.15 6.58 9.92
C SER A 101 -17.28 6.47 8.66
N ARG A 102 -17.89 6.28 7.49
CA ARG A 102 -17.24 6.21 6.20
C ARG A 102 -16.89 7.56 5.60
N SER A 103 -17.49 8.66 6.09
CA SER A 103 -17.17 10.03 5.66
C SER A 103 -15.71 10.36 5.94
N ARG A 104 -14.97 10.76 4.91
CA ARG A 104 -13.54 11.06 5.01
C ARG A 104 -13.07 11.94 3.86
N ILE A 105 -11.90 12.52 4.06
CA ILE A 105 -11.15 13.25 3.04
C ILE A 105 -9.95 12.39 2.68
N GLU A 106 -9.72 12.16 1.40
CA GLU A 106 -8.60 11.36 0.91
C GLU A 106 -7.48 12.26 0.35
N TYR A 107 -6.36 11.71 -0.04
CA TYR A 107 -5.23 12.36 -0.72
C TYR A 107 -4.81 13.70 -0.12
N THR A 108 -4.88 13.86 1.19
CA THR A 108 -4.45 15.08 1.88
C THR A 108 -2.93 15.19 1.92
N SER A 109 -2.35 16.27 1.39
CA SER A 109 -0.92 16.56 1.50
C SER A 109 -0.52 17.04 2.90
N ASP A 110 0.79 17.03 3.22
CA ASP A 110 1.29 17.61 4.46
C ASP A 110 0.95 19.11 4.57
N GLU A 111 1.00 19.86 3.46
CA GLU A 111 0.62 21.27 3.41
C GLU A 111 -0.85 21.47 3.80
N LEU A 112 -1.76 20.73 3.18
CA LEU A 112 -3.19 20.87 3.46
C LEU A 112 -3.56 20.30 4.85
N LEU A 113 -2.85 19.26 5.31
CA LEU A 113 -2.99 18.76 6.67
C LEU A 113 -2.67 19.86 7.71
N ALA A 114 -1.61 20.62 7.48
CA ALA A 114 -1.22 21.71 8.36
C ALA A 114 -2.30 22.82 8.42
N ARG A 115 -2.93 23.14 7.27
CA ARG A 115 -4.03 24.12 7.20
C ARG A 115 -5.30 23.67 7.96
N MET A 116 -5.45 22.35 8.19
CA MET A 116 -6.61 21.77 8.87
C MET A 116 -6.37 21.41 10.34
N GLN A 117 -5.23 21.78 10.89
CA GLN A 117 -4.96 21.59 12.32
C GLN A 117 -5.97 22.34 13.18
N GLY A 118 -6.46 21.69 14.24
CA GLY A 118 -7.45 22.29 15.15
C GLY A 118 -8.91 22.22 14.67
N LEU A 119 -9.18 21.70 13.46
CA LEU A 119 -10.55 21.57 12.92
C LEU A 119 -11.25 20.26 13.30
N GLY A 120 -10.79 19.56 14.32
CA GLY A 120 -11.44 18.35 14.84
C GLY A 120 -11.32 17.14 13.89
N LEU A 121 -10.23 17.05 13.13
CA LEU A 121 -9.96 15.95 12.21
C LEU A 121 -8.80 15.09 12.72
N GLU A 122 -8.93 13.78 12.56
CA GLU A 122 -7.89 12.78 12.80
C GLU A 122 -7.28 12.33 11.48
N ALA A 123 -5.94 12.26 11.41
CA ALA A 123 -5.19 11.88 10.23
C ALA A 123 -4.65 10.45 10.33
N ALA A 124 -4.82 9.67 9.28
CA ALA A 124 -4.17 8.37 9.11
C ALA A 124 -3.34 8.36 7.81
N PRO A 125 -2.14 7.76 7.81
CA PRO A 125 -1.31 7.74 6.61
C PRO A 125 -1.92 6.85 5.51
N MET A 126 -1.72 7.26 4.26
CA MET A 126 -2.02 6.48 3.07
C MET A 126 -0.80 6.36 2.16
N SER A 127 -0.93 5.62 1.04
CA SER A 127 0.15 5.53 0.06
C SER A 127 0.52 6.90 -0.50
N GLY A 128 1.81 7.18 -0.56
CA GLY A 128 2.34 8.46 -1.04
C GLY A 128 3.04 8.33 -2.39
N ASP A 129 3.24 9.47 -3.07
CA ASP A 129 3.87 9.51 -4.39
C ASP A 129 5.36 9.17 -4.33
N TYR A 130 5.81 8.43 -5.33
CA TYR A 130 7.22 8.11 -5.56
C TYR A 130 7.85 9.21 -6.41
N VAL A 131 8.81 9.93 -5.84
CA VAL A 131 9.54 10.99 -6.51
C VAL A 131 10.98 10.56 -6.75
N TYR A 132 11.44 10.71 -7.99
CA TYR A 132 12.77 10.31 -8.44
C TYR A 132 13.57 11.51 -8.90
N GLU A 133 14.88 11.39 -8.87
CA GLU A 133 15.77 12.30 -9.57
C GLU A 133 15.71 12.04 -11.08
N THR A 134 15.27 13.01 -11.86
CA THR A 134 15.02 12.82 -13.30
C THR A 134 16.29 12.43 -14.05
N ALA A 135 17.42 13.04 -13.74
CA ALA A 135 18.70 12.72 -14.37
C ALA A 135 19.07 11.24 -14.21
N ARG A 136 18.79 10.64 -13.02
CA ARG A 136 19.03 9.21 -12.79
C ARG A 136 18.10 8.32 -13.60
N LEU A 137 16.86 8.72 -13.82
CA LEU A 137 15.91 7.97 -14.65
C LEU A 137 16.32 8.01 -16.14
N ILE A 138 16.81 9.13 -16.64
CA ILE A 138 17.27 9.30 -18.02
C ILE A 138 18.35 8.28 -18.36
N ASP A 139 19.37 8.14 -17.52
CA ASP A 139 20.52 7.29 -17.81
C ASP A 139 20.43 5.92 -17.14
N LEU A 140 19.48 5.74 -16.21
CA LEU A 140 19.41 4.61 -15.30
C LEU A 140 20.77 4.41 -14.60
N ALA A 141 21.33 5.53 -14.09
CA ALA A 141 22.67 5.61 -13.56
C ALA A 141 22.79 4.90 -12.19
N GLY A 142 24.01 4.45 -11.89
CA GLY A 142 24.34 3.76 -10.64
C GLY A 142 24.27 2.24 -10.71
N GLN A 143 24.87 1.59 -9.70
CA GLN A 143 24.89 0.11 -9.59
C GLN A 143 23.52 -0.44 -9.19
N ASP A 144 22.78 0.31 -8.41
CA ASP A 144 21.43 -0.01 -7.92
C ASP A 144 20.37 -0.01 -9.03
N LEU A 145 20.61 0.71 -10.15
CA LEU A 145 19.76 0.69 -11.35
C LEU A 145 20.35 -0.19 -12.49
N LYS A 146 21.43 -0.93 -12.24
CA LYS A 146 22.08 -1.79 -13.24
C LYS A 146 21.10 -2.75 -13.92
N SER A 147 20.18 -3.36 -13.15
CA SER A 147 19.18 -4.28 -13.70
C SER A 147 18.21 -3.59 -14.66
N LYS A 148 17.78 -2.36 -14.35
CA LYS A 148 16.89 -1.55 -15.21
C LYS A 148 17.62 -1.15 -16.51
N ARG A 149 18.85 -0.68 -16.38
CA ARG A 149 19.71 -0.34 -17.53
C ARG A 149 19.99 -1.56 -18.39
N HIS A 150 20.21 -2.73 -17.81
CA HIS A 150 20.39 -3.98 -18.55
C HIS A 150 19.15 -4.33 -19.38
N LEU A 151 17.95 -4.23 -18.81
CA LEU A 151 16.69 -4.51 -19.50
C LEU A 151 16.45 -3.51 -20.63
N ARG A 152 16.66 -2.20 -20.40
CA ARG A 152 16.60 -1.18 -21.46
C ARG A 152 17.56 -1.48 -22.61
N ASN A 153 18.81 -1.78 -22.28
CA ASN A 153 19.83 -2.05 -23.31
C ASN A 153 19.59 -3.38 -24.03
N ARG A 154 18.97 -4.36 -23.37
CA ARG A 154 18.50 -5.60 -23.99
C ARG A 154 17.44 -5.31 -25.05
N PHE A 155 16.42 -4.53 -24.69
CA PHE A 155 15.37 -4.12 -25.62
C PHE A 155 15.94 -3.45 -26.88
N LEU A 156 16.87 -2.52 -26.72
CA LEU A 156 17.52 -1.83 -27.85
C LEU A 156 18.40 -2.74 -28.72
N ARG A 157 18.89 -3.85 -28.19
CA ARG A 157 19.65 -4.83 -28.99
C ARG A 157 18.76 -5.82 -29.75
N GLU A 158 17.59 -6.13 -29.16
CA GLU A 158 16.67 -7.14 -29.69
C GLU A 158 15.64 -6.57 -30.65
N HIS A 159 15.42 -5.23 -30.63
CA HIS A 159 14.39 -4.55 -31.42
C HIS A 159 14.91 -3.30 -32.12
N THR A 160 14.40 -3.04 -33.33
CA THR A 160 14.51 -1.73 -33.98
C THR A 160 13.43 -0.82 -33.38
N ALA A 161 13.84 0.02 -32.42
CA ALA A 161 12.93 0.83 -31.65
C ALA A 161 13.11 2.33 -31.89
N TRP A 162 11.99 3.07 -31.91
CA TRP A 162 11.96 4.54 -31.94
C TRP A 162 10.75 5.06 -31.17
N THR A 163 10.79 6.34 -30.84
CA THR A 163 9.70 7.04 -30.16
C THR A 163 9.30 8.27 -30.96
N GLU A 164 8.05 8.67 -30.82
CA GLU A 164 7.54 9.92 -31.39
C GLU A 164 6.44 10.52 -30.48
N PRO A 165 6.14 11.82 -30.63
CA PRO A 165 5.05 12.44 -29.87
C PRO A 165 3.71 11.73 -30.12
N LEU A 166 2.92 11.56 -29.07
CA LEU A 166 1.55 11.03 -29.19
C LEU A 166 0.71 12.03 -29.99
N ARG A 167 0.03 11.54 -31.02
CA ARG A 167 -0.88 12.29 -31.87
C ARG A 167 -2.26 11.61 -31.91
N PRO A 168 -3.33 12.32 -32.33
CA PRO A 168 -4.67 11.73 -32.40
C PRO A 168 -4.75 10.44 -33.21
N GLU A 169 -3.97 10.32 -34.29
CA GLU A 169 -3.92 9.12 -35.14
C GLU A 169 -3.37 7.88 -34.42
N HIS A 170 -2.58 8.04 -33.35
CA HIS A 170 -2.04 6.93 -32.55
C HIS A 170 -3.05 6.39 -31.52
N VAL A 171 -4.06 7.18 -31.15
CA VAL A 171 -5.00 6.85 -30.08
C VAL A 171 -5.69 5.49 -30.29
N PRO A 172 -6.18 5.12 -31.49
CA PRO A 172 -6.78 3.82 -31.71
C PRO A 172 -5.84 2.64 -31.40
N GLN A 173 -4.56 2.75 -31.78
CA GLN A 173 -3.55 1.71 -31.53
C GLN A 173 -3.15 1.68 -30.05
N CYS A 174 -3.03 2.83 -29.39
CA CYS A 174 -2.80 2.89 -27.94
C CYS A 174 -3.95 2.26 -27.14
N LEU A 175 -5.20 2.48 -27.54
CA LEU A 175 -6.37 1.85 -26.94
C LEU A 175 -6.40 0.34 -27.16
N ALA A 176 -5.98 -0.15 -28.33
CA ALA A 176 -5.85 -1.57 -28.59
C ALA A 176 -4.78 -2.21 -27.71
N LEU A 177 -3.59 -1.61 -27.61
CA LEU A 177 -2.52 -2.03 -26.70
C LEU A 177 -2.97 -2.04 -25.24
N LEU A 178 -3.66 -0.98 -24.80
CA LEU A 178 -4.18 -0.87 -23.43
C LEU A 178 -5.12 -2.01 -23.07
N ARG A 179 -6.07 -2.33 -23.97
CA ARG A 179 -7.02 -3.43 -23.74
C ARG A 179 -6.33 -4.79 -23.74
N ALA A 180 -5.39 -5.04 -24.64
CA ALA A 180 -4.60 -6.26 -24.66
C ALA A 180 -3.78 -6.41 -23.37
N TRP A 181 -3.16 -5.32 -22.90
CA TRP A 181 -2.40 -5.28 -21.66
C TRP A 181 -3.25 -5.63 -20.43
N HIS A 182 -4.50 -5.11 -20.37
CA HIS A 182 -5.43 -5.41 -19.29
C HIS A 182 -5.97 -6.84 -19.36
N ALA A 183 -6.31 -7.35 -20.55
CA ALA A 183 -6.74 -8.73 -20.76
C ALA A 183 -5.65 -9.73 -20.32
N GLU A 184 -4.40 -9.47 -20.69
CA GLU A 184 -3.25 -10.27 -20.24
C GLU A 184 -3.06 -10.21 -18.72
N ALA A 185 -3.19 -9.00 -18.13
CA ALA A 185 -3.10 -8.83 -16.68
C ALA A 185 -4.20 -9.58 -15.93
N GLU A 186 -5.41 -9.63 -16.48
CA GLU A 186 -6.54 -10.36 -15.91
C GLU A 186 -6.34 -11.88 -16.05
N ALA A 187 -5.90 -12.36 -17.21
CA ALA A 187 -5.60 -13.78 -17.44
C ALA A 187 -4.51 -14.32 -16.51
N HIS A 188 -3.54 -13.49 -16.13
CA HIS A 188 -2.46 -13.85 -15.20
C HIS A 188 -2.80 -13.60 -13.73
N ASP A 189 -3.97 -13.01 -13.44
CA ASP A 189 -4.39 -12.77 -12.06
C ASP A 189 -4.88 -14.05 -11.39
N THR A 190 -4.04 -14.59 -10.56
CA THR A 190 -4.36 -15.74 -9.71
C THR A 190 -4.79 -15.32 -8.30
N SER A 191 -4.94 -14.01 -8.02
CA SER A 191 -5.29 -13.52 -6.69
C SER A 191 -6.77 -13.73 -6.34
N GLY A 192 -7.66 -13.58 -7.34
CA GLY A 192 -9.10 -13.56 -7.13
C GLY A 192 -9.57 -12.41 -6.22
N ASP A 193 -8.71 -11.39 -6.00
CA ASP A 193 -9.02 -10.27 -5.12
C ASP A 193 -9.94 -9.26 -5.84
N PRO A 194 -11.20 -9.10 -5.37
CA PRO A 194 -12.15 -8.18 -6.00
C PRO A 194 -11.67 -6.72 -6.00
N LEU A 195 -10.85 -6.32 -5.01
CA LEU A 195 -10.31 -4.97 -4.93
C LEU A 195 -9.27 -4.72 -6.02
N ILE A 196 -8.39 -5.70 -6.28
CA ILE A 196 -7.41 -5.63 -7.38
C ILE A 196 -8.14 -5.57 -8.72
N ALA A 197 -9.17 -6.40 -8.92
CA ALA A 197 -9.99 -6.38 -10.12
C ALA A 197 -10.71 -5.03 -10.32
N ALA A 198 -11.25 -4.44 -9.24
CA ALA A 198 -11.88 -3.12 -9.29
C ALA A 198 -10.87 -2.02 -9.66
N ARG A 199 -9.67 -2.03 -9.06
CA ARG A 199 -8.59 -1.08 -9.36
C ARG A 199 -8.11 -1.18 -10.81
N ARG A 200 -8.01 -2.39 -11.36
CA ARG A 200 -7.68 -2.58 -12.78
C ARG A 200 -8.74 -1.99 -13.71
N ARG A 201 -10.03 -2.20 -13.39
CA ARG A 201 -11.12 -1.59 -14.18
C ARG A 201 -11.08 -0.06 -14.14
N LEU A 202 -10.72 0.52 -12.99
CA LEU A 202 -10.52 1.96 -12.86
C LEU A 202 -9.32 2.43 -13.67
N ASP A 203 -8.18 1.74 -13.59
CA ASP A 203 -6.97 2.06 -14.38
C ASP A 203 -7.23 1.99 -15.89
N LEU A 204 -7.98 0.97 -16.35
CA LEU A 204 -8.38 0.88 -17.76
C LEU A 204 -9.19 2.12 -18.19
N LYS A 205 -10.24 2.45 -17.43
CA LYS A 205 -11.10 3.61 -17.73
C LYS A 205 -10.33 4.93 -17.68
N ALA A 206 -9.51 5.14 -16.67
CA ALA A 206 -8.70 6.34 -16.53
C ALA A 206 -7.70 6.47 -17.69
N SER A 207 -7.05 5.37 -18.07
CA SER A 207 -6.12 5.33 -19.20
C SER A 207 -6.83 5.62 -20.54
N GLU A 208 -8.06 5.08 -20.73
CA GLU A 208 -8.87 5.40 -21.92
C GLU A 208 -9.27 6.88 -21.95
N GLN A 209 -9.65 7.48 -20.81
CA GLN A 209 -9.97 8.91 -20.74
C GLN A 209 -8.74 9.78 -21.00
N ALA A 210 -7.60 9.42 -20.44
CA ALA A 210 -6.34 10.13 -20.68
C ALA A 210 -5.97 10.13 -22.18
N LEU A 211 -6.06 8.97 -22.85
CA LEU A 211 -5.76 8.85 -24.28
C LEU A 211 -6.75 9.63 -25.16
N ARG A 212 -8.05 9.60 -24.83
CA ARG A 212 -9.08 10.30 -25.64
C ARG A 212 -9.03 11.81 -25.50
N HIS A 213 -8.57 12.30 -24.37
CA HIS A 213 -8.63 13.72 -24.01
C HIS A 213 -7.25 14.35 -23.76
N PHE A 214 -6.15 13.67 -24.13
CA PHE A 214 -4.80 14.12 -23.77
C PHE A 214 -4.51 15.57 -24.14
N ALA A 215 -4.94 16.02 -25.32
CA ALA A 215 -4.74 17.40 -25.77
C ALA A 215 -5.57 18.40 -24.94
N ALA A 216 -6.85 18.08 -24.65
CA ALA A 216 -7.72 18.94 -23.83
C ALA A 216 -7.31 18.98 -22.36
N LEU A 217 -6.56 17.97 -21.90
CA LEU A 217 -6.02 17.87 -20.54
C LEU A 217 -4.58 18.40 -20.42
N ASP A 218 -4.03 18.98 -21.50
CA ASP A 218 -2.63 19.45 -21.59
C ASP A 218 -1.61 18.36 -21.22
N LEU A 219 -1.90 17.09 -21.55
CA LEU A 219 -0.97 16.00 -21.31
C LEU A 219 0.06 15.89 -22.44
N THR A 220 1.33 15.88 -22.08
CA THR A 220 2.42 15.50 -22.98
C THR A 220 2.40 13.99 -23.16
N GLY A 221 2.40 13.51 -24.39
CA GLY A 221 2.36 12.08 -24.68
C GLY A 221 3.46 11.65 -25.65
N MET A 222 3.88 10.38 -25.50
CA MET A 222 4.86 9.72 -26.38
C MET A 222 4.41 8.29 -26.66
N VAL A 223 4.64 7.83 -27.89
CA VAL A 223 4.46 6.42 -28.28
C VAL A 223 5.80 5.77 -28.55
N LEU A 224 5.87 4.48 -28.29
CA LEU A 224 7.03 3.62 -28.53
C LEU A 224 6.69 2.59 -29.61
N TRP A 225 7.52 2.56 -30.63
CA TRP A 225 7.49 1.57 -31.69
C TRP A 225 8.64 0.59 -31.55
N ALA A 226 8.39 -0.66 -31.90
CA ALA A 226 9.41 -1.69 -32.03
C ALA A 226 9.05 -2.60 -33.20
N ASP A 227 10.00 -2.83 -34.10
CA ASP A 227 9.86 -3.69 -35.28
C ASP A 227 8.60 -3.37 -36.12
N GLY A 228 8.28 -2.06 -36.27
CA GLY A 228 7.13 -1.57 -37.02
C GLY A 228 5.78 -1.64 -36.29
N ARG A 229 5.72 -2.05 -35.01
CA ARG A 229 4.50 -2.10 -34.20
C ARG A 229 4.56 -1.13 -33.04
N LEU A 230 3.41 -0.55 -32.68
CA LEU A 230 3.28 0.24 -31.46
C LEU A 230 3.27 -0.72 -30.25
N VAL A 231 4.28 -0.61 -29.37
CA VAL A 231 4.49 -1.48 -28.21
C VAL A 231 4.42 -0.75 -26.87
N GLY A 232 4.26 0.56 -26.86
CA GLY A 232 4.11 1.32 -25.63
C GLY A 232 3.61 2.75 -25.86
N PHE A 233 3.06 3.33 -24.80
CA PHE A 233 2.76 4.75 -24.73
C PHE A 233 2.90 5.26 -23.30
N THR A 234 3.16 6.55 -23.16
CA THR A 234 3.22 7.24 -21.87
C THR A 234 2.65 8.64 -21.99
N LEU A 235 2.04 9.10 -20.92
CA LEU A 235 1.45 10.42 -20.78
C LEU A 235 1.91 11.02 -19.45
N GLY A 236 2.22 12.30 -19.47
CA GLY A 236 2.64 13.04 -18.29
C GLY A 236 2.31 14.52 -18.37
N GLN A 237 2.57 15.23 -17.28
CA GLN A 237 2.35 16.67 -17.18
C GLN A 237 3.31 17.31 -16.18
N PRO A 238 3.65 18.60 -16.31
CA PRO A 238 4.30 19.35 -15.25
C PRO A 238 3.40 19.43 -14.01
N LEU A 239 3.99 19.39 -12.81
CA LEU A 239 3.31 19.65 -11.53
C LEU A 239 3.75 20.98 -10.92
N SER A 240 4.99 21.39 -11.18
CA SER A 240 5.58 22.65 -10.72
C SER A 240 6.77 23.02 -11.60
N ALA A 241 7.43 24.12 -11.32
CA ALA A 241 8.69 24.49 -11.99
C ALA A 241 9.84 23.47 -11.75
N ARG A 242 9.74 22.62 -10.73
CA ARG A 242 10.78 21.66 -10.35
C ARG A 242 10.39 20.21 -10.60
N GLN A 243 9.11 19.91 -10.71
CA GLN A 243 8.62 18.54 -10.75
C GLN A 243 7.65 18.32 -11.91
N ALA A 244 7.85 17.24 -12.66
CA ALA A 244 6.92 16.73 -13.66
C ALA A 244 6.43 15.33 -13.25
N SER A 245 5.33 14.86 -13.84
CA SER A 245 4.75 13.56 -13.49
C SER A 245 4.58 12.63 -14.68
N ILE A 246 4.62 11.33 -14.38
CA ILE A 246 4.08 10.28 -15.24
C ILE A 246 2.66 9.99 -14.78
N VAL A 247 1.70 10.26 -15.65
CA VAL A 247 0.26 10.06 -15.39
C VAL A 247 -0.16 8.63 -15.73
N ILE A 248 0.17 8.19 -16.94
CA ILE A 248 -0.09 6.83 -17.44
C ILE A 248 1.13 6.35 -18.22
N GLU A 249 1.51 5.10 -18.00
CA GLU A 249 2.50 4.40 -18.82
C GLU A 249 2.08 2.96 -19.02
N LYS A 250 2.09 2.50 -20.25
CA LYS A 250 1.84 1.11 -20.62
C LYS A 250 2.84 0.68 -21.69
N ALA A 251 3.42 -0.50 -21.50
CA ALA A 251 4.28 -1.14 -22.48
C ALA A 251 3.94 -2.63 -22.59
N GLU A 252 4.06 -3.19 -23.78
CA GLU A 252 3.80 -4.61 -24.04
C GLU A 252 4.76 -5.48 -23.23
N ARG A 253 4.23 -6.43 -22.47
CA ARG A 253 5.02 -7.23 -21.53
C ARG A 253 5.92 -8.23 -22.21
N SER A 254 5.55 -8.67 -23.41
CA SER A 254 6.35 -9.56 -24.24
C SER A 254 7.65 -8.88 -24.74
N CYS A 255 7.65 -7.56 -24.92
CA CYS A 255 8.80 -6.76 -25.27
C CYS A 255 9.65 -6.44 -24.03
N VAL A 256 10.50 -7.37 -23.64
CA VAL A 256 11.29 -7.28 -22.40
C VAL A 256 12.21 -6.07 -22.42
N GLY A 257 11.99 -5.14 -21.51
CA GLY A 257 12.77 -3.90 -21.39
C GLY A 257 12.11 -2.66 -22.03
N ALA A 258 11.00 -2.83 -22.74
CA ALA A 258 10.24 -1.71 -23.33
C ALA A 258 9.79 -0.69 -22.28
N ALA A 259 9.27 -1.15 -21.12
CA ALA A 259 8.88 -0.28 -20.02
C ALA A 259 10.06 0.55 -19.47
N GLN A 260 11.25 -0.05 -19.35
CA GLN A 260 12.45 0.66 -18.91
C GLN A 260 12.94 1.66 -19.95
N TYR A 261 12.76 1.34 -21.21
CA TYR A 261 13.16 2.22 -22.31
C TYR A 261 12.22 3.42 -22.41
N ILE A 262 10.90 3.20 -22.47
CA ILE A 262 9.94 4.30 -22.63
C ILE A 262 9.99 5.26 -21.45
N PHE A 263 10.12 4.77 -20.21
CA PHE A 263 10.25 5.60 -19.02
C PHE A 263 11.51 6.50 -19.08
N SER A 264 12.66 5.89 -19.36
CA SER A 264 13.94 6.60 -19.52
C SER A 264 13.88 7.63 -20.65
N GLU A 265 13.33 7.25 -21.79
CA GLU A 265 13.30 8.07 -22.98
C GLU A 265 12.30 9.24 -22.87
N PHE A 266 11.14 9.02 -22.23
CA PHE A 266 10.18 10.08 -21.94
C PHE A 266 10.78 11.14 -21.00
N CYS A 267 11.47 10.71 -19.95
CA CYS A 267 12.20 11.63 -19.08
C CYS A 267 13.29 12.40 -19.84
N ARG A 268 13.98 11.75 -20.77
CA ARG A 268 15.02 12.39 -21.61
C ARG A 268 14.44 13.45 -22.54
N GLN A 269 13.35 13.15 -23.23
CA GLN A 269 12.79 14.03 -24.26
C GLN A 269 11.99 15.18 -23.67
N TYR A 270 11.24 14.94 -22.58
CA TYR A 270 10.25 15.90 -22.08
C TYR A 270 10.55 16.43 -20.68
N TRP A 271 11.17 15.62 -19.80
CA TRP A 271 11.35 15.99 -18.39
C TRP A 271 12.78 16.35 -18.01
N HIS A 272 13.72 16.40 -18.95
CA HIS A 272 15.14 16.69 -18.65
C HIS A 272 15.36 18.04 -17.96
N ALA A 273 14.47 19.03 -18.18
CA ALA A 273 14.52 20.32 -17.50
C ALA A 273 13.96 20.32 -16.07
N TYR A 274 13.25 19.26 -15.67
CA TYR A 274 12.69 19.12 -14.34
C TYR A 274 13.62 18.26 -13.47
N PRO A 275 14.12 18.78 -12.33
CA PRO A 275 14.97 17.99 -11.43
C PRO A 275 14.32 16.71 -10.94
N GLU A 276 12.99 16.71 -10.79
CA GLU A 276 12.22 15.64 -10.16
C GLU A 276 11.12 15.11 -11.07
N CYS A 277 10.97 13.76 -11.05
CA CYS A 277 9.91 13.05 -11.74
C CYS A 277 9.05 12.29 -10.71
N ASN A 278 7.76 12.64 -10.64
CA ASN A 278 6.76 12.03 -9.81
C ASN A 278 6.01 10.94 -10.60
N ALA A 279 6.05 9.71 -10.15
CA ALA A 279 5.33 8.61 -10.79
C ALA A 279 4.06 8.18 -10.03
N GLY A 280 3.51 9.05 -9.19
CA GLY A 280 2.32 8.77 -8.39
C GLY A 280 2.53 7.70 -7.32
N ASP A 281 1.46 7.28 -6.69
CA ASP A 281 1.47 6.28 -5.63
C ASP A 281 1.39 4.83 -6.16
N ASP A 282 1.37 3.85 -5.25
CA ASP A 282 1.32 2.42 -5.58
C ASP A 282 -0.05 1.79 -5.34
N TRP A 283 -1.07 2.59 -4.97
CA TRP A 283 -2.40 2.12 -4.59
C TRP A 283 -2.40 0.96 -3.61
N ASP A 284 -1.31 0.84 -2.83
CA ASP A 284 -1.07 -0.28 -1.93
C ASP A 284 -1.09 -1.65 -2.63
N ILE A 285 -0.74 -1.70 -3.90
CA ILE A 285 -0.53 -2.92 -4.66
C ILE A 285 0.93 -3.33 -4.47
N PRO A 286 1.23 -4.46 -3.79
CA PRO A 286 2.61 -4.82 -3.44
C PRO A 286 3.54 -4.98 -4.64
N SER A 287 3.03 -5.46 -5.78
CA SER A 287 3.82 -5.59 -7.01
C SER A 287 4.15 -4.24 -7.64
N LEU A 288 3.24 -3.27 -7.53
CA LEU A 288 3.46 -1.91 -8.02
C LEU A 288 4.42 -1.16 -7.09
N ALA A 289 4.23 -1.30 -5.77
CA ALA A 289 5.16 -0.77 -4.76
C ALA A 289 6.59 -1.28 -5.01
N TRP A 290 6.74 -2.60 -5.17
CA TRP A 290 8.05 -3.19 -5.49
C TRP A 290 8.65 -2.64 -6.77
N THR A 291 7.83 -2.46 -7.82
CA THR A 291 8.29 -1.90 -9.08
C THR A 291 8.80 -0.47 -8.90
N LYS A 292 8.03 0.37 -8.22
CA LYS A 292 8.39 1.78 -7.97
C LYS A 292 9.62 1.90 -7.07
N GLU A 293 9.68 1.15 -5.95
CA GLU A 293 10.85 1.09 -5.07
C GLU A 293 12.14 0.63 -5.80
N SER A 294 11.99 -0.25 -6.79
CA SER A 294 13.13 -0.76 -7.56
C SER A 294 13.81 0.29 -8.45
N TYR A 295 13.18 1.44 -8.67
CA TYR A 295 13.79 2.61 -9.34
C TYR A 295 14.46 3.58 -8.37
N ARG A 296 14.48 3.26 -7.06
CA ARG A 296 15.18 4.03 -6.01
C ARG A 296 14.69 5.48 -5.92
N PRO A 297 13.48 5.68 -5.40
CA PRO A 297 12.93 7.03 -5.24
C PRO A 297 13.84 7.87 -4.35
N LEU A 298 13.95 9.15 -4.68
CA LEU A 298 14.65 10.16 -3.88
C LEU A 298 13.94 10.34 -2.54
N TYR A 299 12.61 10.43 -2.59
CA TYR A 299 11.73 10.45 -1.42
C TYR A 299 10.30 10.03 -1.81
N ARG A 300 9.42 9.91 -0.81
CA ARG A 300 7.98 9.72 -1.00
C ARG A 300 7.24 10.92 -0.44
N LEU A 301 6.39 11.54 -1.26
CA LEU A 301 5.43 12.55 -0.78
C LEU A 301 4.37 11.86 0.07
N ARG A 302 4.23 12.29 1.31
CA ARG A 302 3.24 11.73 2.23
C ARG A 302 1.85 12.21 1.88
N LYS A 303 0.89 11.32 2.03
CA LYS A 303 -0.54 11.61 1.89
C LYS A 303 -1.29 11.04 3.09
N TRP A 304 -2.40 11.66 3.40
CA TRP A 304 -3.22 11.33 4.57
C TRP A 304 -4.68 11.17 4.21
N VAL A 305 -5.37 10.32 4.96
CA VAL A 305 -6.83 10.26 5.02
C VAL A 305 -7.27 10.96 6.29
N LEU A 306 -8.22 11.90 6.19
CA LEU A 306 -8.76 12.61 7.35
C LEU A 306 -10.18 12.14 7.63
N ARG A 307 -10.51 11.99 8.91
CA ARG A 307 -11.85 11.69 9.42
C ARG A 307 -12.21 12.66 10.52
N ALA A 308 -13.50 12.92 10.70
CA ALA A 308 -13.92 13.66 11.89
C ALA A 308 -13.50 12.87 13.15
N ALA A 309 -12.86 13.54 14.09
CA ALA A 309 -12.55 12.96 15.39
C ALA A 309 -13.85 12.46 16.03
N ALA A 310 -13.82 11.27 16.62
CA ALA A 310 -14.95 10.75 17.36
C ALA A 310 -15.32 11.79 18.42
N ARG A 311 -16.49 12.42 18.31
CA ARG A 311 -17.01 13.29 19.37
C ARG A 311 -17.10 12.43 20.62
N PRO A 312 -16.55 12.87 21.77
CA PRO A 312 -16.84 12.20 23.01
C PRO A 312 -18.35 12.15 23.14
N LEU A 313 -18.90 10.97 23.38
CA LEU A 313 -20.30 10.80 23.75
C LEU A 313 -20.50 11.66 25.00
N VAL A 314 -21.02 12.87 24.84
CA VAL A 314 -21.64 13.62 25.92
C VAL A 314 -22.92 12.84 26.21
N VAL A 315 -22.79 11.84 27.08
CA VAL A 315 -23.95 11.21 27.69
C VAL A 315 -24.63 12.32 28.53
N HIS A 316 -25.67 12.89 27.99
CA HIS A 316 -26.57 13.75 28.75
C HIS A 316 -27.25 12.80 29.74
N ILE A 317 -26.67 12.67 30.93
CA ILE A 317 -27.37 12.06 32.08
C ILE A 317 -28.43 13.04 32.49
N PRO A 318 -29.73 12.74 32.37
CA PRO A 318 -30.76 13.57 32.93
C PRO A 318 -30.54 13.64 34.45
N SER A 319 -30.40 14.85 34.97
CA SER A 319 -30.31 15.11 36.42
C SER A 319 -31.65 14.82 37.11
N SER A 320 -32.00 13.54 37.24
CA SER A 320 -33.10 13.15 38.16
C SER A 320 -33.09 11.62 38.35
N LEU A 321 -32.18 11.12 39.18
CA LEU A 321 -32.37 9.89 39.94
C LEU A 321 -31.80 10.13 41.34
N PRO A 322 -32.52 9.73 42.42
CA PRO A 322 -32.09 9.97 43.79
C PRO A 322 -30.87 9.14 44.15
N ALA A 323 -30.01 9.69 44.97
CA ALA A 323 -28.81 9.10 45.47
C ALA A 323 -29.04 7.78 46.22
N PRO A 324 -28.25 6.72 45.94
CA PRO A 324 -28.21 5.61 46.85
C PRO A 324 -27.25 5.92 48.01
N LEU A 325 -27.73 5.57 49.19
CA LEU A 325 -27.02 5.67 50.46
C LEU A 325 -25.67 4.95 50.46
N LEU A 326 -24.65 5.66 50.90
CA LEU A 326 -23.32 5.12 51.23
C LEU A 326 -23.38 4.29 52.49
N GLU A 327 -22.93 3.04 52.45
CA GLU A 327 -22.43 2.34 53.62
C GLU A 327 -20.91 2.09 53.48
N PRO A 328 -20.15 2.08 54.59
CA PRO A 328 -18.74 2.28 54.61
C PRO A 328 -17.91 1.00 54.41
N ALA A 329 -16.74 1.18 53.85
CA ALA A 329 -15.70 0.18 53.64
C ALA A 329 -15.13 -0.35 54.96
N PRO A 330 -14.67 -1.60 55.01
CA PRO A 330 -13.72 -2.04 56.04
C PRO A 330 -12.29 -2.05 55.50
N THR A 331 -11.44 -1.69 56.40
CA THR A 331 -10.02 -1.44 56.41
C THR A 331 -9.11 -2.67 56.27
N ALA A 332 -8.02 -2.46 55.53
CA ALA A 332 -6.59 -2.85 55.69
C ALA A 332 -6.11 -4.26 56.07
N ALA A 333 -5.29 -4.75 55.21
CA ALA A 333 -3.97 -5.48 55.21
C ALA A 333 -3.46 -6.17 56.51
N PRO A 334 -2.58 -7.22 56.43
CA PRO A 334 -1.24 -7.15 55.86
C PRO A 334 -0.70 -8.40 55.10
N GLU A 335 0.42 -8.17 54.36
CA GLU A 335 1.35 -9.16 53.81
C GLU A 335 2.25 -9.83 54.88
N PRO A 336 3.27 -10.69 54.53
CA PRO A 336 3.42 -11.85 53.64
C PRO A 336 3.94 -13.09 54.40
N PRO A 337 4.70 -14.08 53.97
CA PRO A 337 5.53 -14.36 52.80
C PRO A 337 5.53 -15.82 52.27
N GLY A 338 6.07 -16.01 51.07
CA GLY A 338 6.94 -17.17 50.77
C GLY A 338 6.34 -18.41 50.15
N ALA A 339 6.75 -18.69 48.96
CA ALA A 339 7.33 -19.92 48.42
C ALA A 339 6.86 -20.19 46.97
N ALA A 340 7.85 -20.43 46.12
CA ALA A 340 7.68 -20.88 44.75
C ALA A 340 6.96 -22.24 44.70
N VAL A 341 5.97 -22.34 43.79
CA VAL A 341 5.57 -23.59 43.14
C VAL A 341 5.03 -23.28 41.77
N ASP A 342 5.51 -24.03 40.78
CA ASP A 342 5.03 -24.05 39.41
C ASP A 342 3.50 -24.03 39.31
N ALA A 343 2.95 -22.98 38.73
CA ALA A 343 1.57 -22.94 38.29
C ALA A 343 1.51 -23.03 36.76
N PRO A 344 0.66 -23.90 36.18
CA PRO A 344 0.49 -23.99 34.75
C PRO A 344 -0.05 -22.67 34.21
N ALA A 345 0.48 -22.23 33.08
CA ALA A 345 0.11 -20.98 32.40
C ALA A 345 -1.42 -20.94 32.16
N ALA A 346 -2.14 -20.38 33.10
CA ALA A 346 -3.58 -20.21 33.02
C ALA A 346 -3.88 -19.18 31.91
N GLY A 347 -4.50 -19.62 30.79
CA GLY A 347 -5.16 -18.78 29.83
C GLY A 347 -4.40 -18.44 28.53
N LEU A 348 -3.39 -19.23 28.14
CA LEU A 348 -2.81 -19.07 26.78
C LEU A 348 -3.74 -19.71 25.75
N THR A 349 -4.21 -18.91 24.77
CA THR A 349 -4.94 -19.40 23.59
C THR A 349 -4.15 -19.08 22.33
N ILE A 350 -4.15 -20.02 21.37
CA ILE A 350 -3.61 -19.83 20.01
C ILE A 350 -4.79 -19.99 19.05
N GLU A 351 -5.04 -18.95 18.29
CA GLU A 351 -6.19 -18.88 17.39
C GLU A 351 -5.83 -18.22 16.05
N ARG A 352 -6.75 -18.32 15.09
CA ARG A 352 -6.57 -17.66 13.79
C ARG A 352 -6.62 -16.14 13.97
N GLY A 353 -5.63 -15.42 13.45
CA GLY A 353 -5.63 -13.97 13.45
C GLY A 353 -6.77 -13.39 12.62
N SER A 354 -7.40 -12.33 13.11
CA SER A 354 -8.55 -11.66 12.54
C SER A 354 -8.24 -10.20 12.21
N LEU A 355 -9.14 -9.53 11.49
CA LEU A 355 -8.99 -8.10 11.18
C LEU A 355 -9.06 -7.20 12.43
N ALA A 356 -9.66 -7.67 13.51
CA ALA A 356 -9.67 -6.97 14.81
C ALA A 356 -8.25 -6.85 15.39
N ASP A 357 -7.35 -7.76 15.02
CA ASP A 357 -5.99 -7.84 15.56
C ASP A 357 -4.99 -6.89 14.88
N VAL A 358 -5.39 -6.22 13.80
CA VAL A 358 -4.48 -5.43 12.95
C VAL A 358 -3.61 -4.46 13.75
N PHE A 359 -4.21 -3.69 14.63
CA PHE A 359 -3.48 -2.67 15.39
C PHE A 359 -2.64 -3.27 16.52
N ALA A 360 -3.15 -4.30 17.20
CA ALA A 360 -2.42 -5.01 18.24
C ALA A 360 -1.18 -5.72 17.66
N ILE A 361 -1.33 -6.38 16.52
CA ILE A 361 -0.22 -7.03 15.80
C ILE A 361 0.82 -5.98 15.35
N ALA A 362 0.38 -4.88 14.76
CA ALA A 362 1.31 -3.85 14.31
C ALA A 362 2.07 -3.17 15.46
N ALA A 363 1.41 -2.97 16.59
CA ALA A 363 2.05 -2.47 17.81
C ALA A 363 3.06 -3.49 18.37
N LEU A 364 2.75 -4.79 18.32
CA LEU A 364 3.67 -5.85 18.70
C LEU A 364 4.90 -5.89 17.77
N GLU A 365 4.70 -5.80 16.45
CA GLU A 365 5.80 -5.74 15.46
C GLU A 365 6.76 -4.60 15.76
N GLN A 366 6.25 -3.40 16.08
CA GLN A 366 7.07 -2.23 16.43
C GLN A 366 7.85 -2.40 17.75
N ARG A 367 7.35 -3.20 18.70
CA ARG A 367 8.08 -3.52 19.94
C ARG A 367 9.16 -4.58 19.74
N VAL A 368 8.97 -5.46 18.74
CA VAL A 368 9.83 -6.62 18.52
C VAL A 368 10.92 -6.37 17.48
N PHE A 369 10.62 -5.61 16.44
CA PHE A 369 11.51 -5.38 15.32
C PHE A 369 11.91 -3.90 15.17
N PRO A 370 13.09 -3.62 14.59
CA PRO A 370 13.46 -2.26 14.18
C PRO A 370 12.38 -1.66 13.24
N PRO A 371 12.18 -0.34 13.26
CA PRO A 371 11.11 0.34 12.50
C PRO A 371 11.09 0.03 11.00
N GLU A 372 12.27 -0.21 10.41
CA GLU A 372 12.45 -0.55 8.99
C GLU A 372 12.05 -2.00 8.65
N LEU A 373 12.02 -2.90 9.64
CA LEU A 373 11.66 -4.31 9.48
C LEU A 373 10.26 -4.64 10.00
N ALA A 374 9.71 -3.82 10.90
CA ALA A 374 8.40 -4.02 11.50
C ALA A 374 7.29 -3.94 10.45
N ILE A 375 6.37 -4.91 10.49
CA ILE A 375 5.22 -4.96 9.58
C ILE A 375 4.22 -3.87 9.97
N LYS A 376 3.90 -2.99 9.02
CA LYS A 376 2.99 -1.86 9.24
C LYS A 376 1.52 -2.32 9.29
N PRO A 377 0.61 -1.57 9.94
CA PRO A 377 -0.81 -1.96 10.10
C PRO A 377 -1.48 -2.37 8.78
N LYS A 378 -1.14 -1.73 7.70
CA LYS A 378 -1.66 -1.99 6.37
C LYS A 378 -1.19 -3.34 5.80
N GLN A 379 0.07 -3.67 5.99
CA GLN A 379 0.62 -4.97 5.60
C GLN A 379 0.02 -6.08 6.47
N VAL A 380 -0.16 -5.85 7.78
CA VAL A 380 -0.86 -6.79 8.67
C VAL A 380 -2.29 -7.04 8.18
N ARG A 381 -3.04 -5.97 7.85
CA ARG A 381 -4.40 -6.09 7.30
C ARG A 381 -4.43 -6.90 6.01
N TYR A 382 -3.48 -6.68 5.11
CA TYR A 382 -3.33 -7.45 3.87
C TYR A 382 -3.07 -8.94 4.17
N LEU A 383 -2.12 -9.23 5.08
CA LEU A 383 -1.79 -10.59 5.47
C LEU A 383 -2.99 -11.31 6.08
N LEU A 384 -3.77 -10.65 6.94
CA LEU A 384 -4.96 -11.23 7.57
C LEU A 384 -6.14 -11.42 6.61
N ARG A 385 -6.25 -10.62 5.55
CA ARG A 385 -7.28 -10.77 4.51
C ARG A 385 -6.93 -11.78 3.43
N SER A 386 -5.65 -12.05 3.23
CA SER A 386 -5.20 -12.89 2.12
C SER A 386 -5.64 -14.35 2.28
N PRO A 387 -6.36 -14.95 1.32
CA PRO A 387 -6.71 -16.37 1.36
C PRO A 387 -5.49 -17.29 1.26
N ARG A 388 -4.34 -16.75 0.91
CA ARG A 388 -3.04 -17.45 0.86
C ARG A 388 -2.23 -17.26 2.12
N SER A 389 -2.79 -16.66 3.15
CA SER A 389 -2.11 -16.40 4.41
C SER A 389 -2.63 -17.35 5.49
N VAL A 390 -1.70 -17.99 6.16
CA VAL A 390 -1.96 -18.70 7.41
C VAL A 390 -1.40 -17.84 8.52
N ALA A 391 -2.27 -17.13 9.24
CA ALA A 391 -1.91 -16.23 10.33
C ALA A 391 -2.52 -16.71 11.63
N VAL A 392 -1.71 -16.81 12.67
CA VAL A 392 -2.15 -17.18 14.03
C VAL A 392 -1.67 -16.16 15.05
N VAL A 393 -2.46 -15.95 16.07
CA VAL A 393 -2.18 -15.08 17.22
C VAL A 393 -2.19 -15.88 18.50
N ALA A 394 -1.39 -15.48 19.46
CA ALA A 394 -1.38 -16.01 20.81
C ALA A 394 -1.85 -14.94 21.79
N ARG A 395 -2.81 -15.28 22.66
CA ARG A 395 -3.35 -14.37 23.68
C ARG A 395 -3.21 -14.95 25.06
N MET A 396 -2.98 -14.08 26.01
CA MET A 396 -3.02 -14.39 27.44
C MET A 396 -4.34 -13.88 28.03
N GLY A 397 -5.07 -14.71 28.76
CA GLY A 397 -6.36 -14.36 29.36
C GLY A 397 -7.61 -14.69 28.54
N GLY A 398 -7.50 -15.55 27.52
CA GLY A 398 -8.63 -15.97 26.69
C GLY A 398 -8.87 -15.07 25.47
N GLY A 399 -9.97 -15.27 24.72
CA GLY A 399 -10.23 -14.68 23.40
C GLY A 399 -10.20 -13.14 23.27
N THR A 400 -10.40 -12.39 24.36
CA THR A 400 -10.25 -10.92 24.42
C THR A 400 -8.96 -10.49 25.13
N GLY A 401 -8.11 -11.44 25.50
CA GLY A 401 -6.89 -11.21 26.28
C GLY A 401 -5.78 -10.48 25.51
N THR A 402 -4.71 -10.14 26.23
CA THR A 402 -3.55 -9.43 25.69
C THR A 402 -2.85 -10.23 24.60
N LEU A 403 -2.53 -9.62 23.47
CA LEU A 403 -1.77 -10.22 22.38
C LEU A 403 -0.32 -10.45 22.83
N ALA A 404 0.06 -11.70 23.04
CA ALA A 404 1.40 -12.11 23.49
C ALA A 404 2.34 -12.47 22.33
N GLY A 405 1.80 -12.77 21.15
CA GLY A 405 2.59 -13.09 19.97
C GLY A 405 1.73 -13.34 18.74
N TRP A 406 2.38 -13.35 17.58
CA TRP A 406 1.76 -13.75 16.31
C TRP A 406 2.78 -14.30 15.33
N THR A 407 2.28 -15.02 14.35
CA THR A 407 3.08 -15.45 13.21
C THR A 407 2.21 -15.58 11.96
N VAL A 408 2.86 -15.50 10.80
CA VAL A 408 2.16 -15.60 9.51
C VAL A 408 3.03 -16.28 8.47
N ALA A 409 2.42 -17.20 7.70
CA ALA A 409 3.02 -17.79 6.52
C ALA A 409 2.20 -17.44 5.27
N LEU A 410 2.89 -17.19 4.15
CA LEU A 410 2.30 -16.95 2.84
C LEU A 410 2.47 -18.17 1.95
N VAL A 411 1.36 -18.70 1.45
CA VAL A 411 1.33 -19.79 0.48
C VAL A 411 1.61 -19.25 -0.91
N ARG A 412 2.52 -19.91 -1.63
CA ARG A 412 2.93 -19.55 -2.99
C ARG A 412 2.86 -20.77 -3.90
N LYS A 413 2.33 -20.56 -5.12
CA LYS A 413 2.37 -21.55 -6.19
C LYS A 413 3.33 -21.07 -7.26
N HIS A 414 4.34 -21.87 -7.58
CA HIS A 414 5.30 -21.56 -8.62
C HIS A 414 5.59 -22.83 -9.44
N ARG A 415 5.42 -22.76 -10.77
CA ARG A 415 5.65 -23.88 -11.70
C ARG A 415 5.00 -25.19 -11.25
N GLY A 416 3.74 -25.13 -10.83
CA GLY A 416 2.99 -26.30 -10.37
C GLY A 416 3.29 -26.78 -8.95
N ARG A 417 4.31 -26.24 -8.28
CA ARG A 417 4.66 -26.58 -6.89
C ARG A 417 4.09 -25.57 -5.92
N VAL A 418 3.50 -26.05 -4.84
CA VAL A 418 2.99 -25.23 -3.74
C VAL A 418 4.01 -25.23 -2.61
N SER A 419 4.26 -24.08 -2.02
CA SER A 419 5.13 -23.91 -0.85
C SER A 419 4.64 -22.75 0.00
N ALA A 420 4.99 -22.72 1.27
CA ALA A 420 4.75 -21.59 2.14
C ALA A 420 6.06 -20.86 2.49
N ARG A 421 5.97 -19.58 2.74
CA ARG A 421 7.06 -18.79 3.34
C ARG A 421 6.59 -18.23 4.67
N LEU A 422 7.30 -18.58 5.74
CA LEU A 422 7.12 -17.97 7.05
C LEU A 422 7.64 -16.53 6.97
N TYR A 423 6.74 -15.57 7.17
CA TYR A 423 6.99 -14.17 6.86
C TYR A 423 7.37 -13.34 8.08
N SER A 424 6.70 -13.58 9.22
CA SER A 424 7.01 -12.98 10.51
C SER A 424 6.73 -13.94 11.65
N VAL A 425 7.52 -13.85 12.70
CA VAL A 425 7.31 -14.48 14.01
C VAL A 425 7.66 -13.43 15.07
N ALA A 426 6.67 -12.87 15.73
CA ALA A 426 6.86 -11.88 16.78
C ALA A 426 6.28 -12.40 18.10
N VAL A 427 7.10 -12.38 19.15
CA VAL A 427 6.71 -12.68 20.53
C VAL A 427 7.07 -11.49 21.38
N ASP A 428 6.08 -11.00 22.11
CA ASP A 428 6.26 -9.87 23.02
C ASP A 428 7.40 -10.17 24.00
N PRO A 429 8.30 -9.22 24.26
CA PRO A 429 9.42 -9.38 25.17
C PRO A 429 9.04 -9.96 26.55
N GLU A 430 7.87 -9.59 27.09
CA GLU A 430 7.36 -10.08 28.37
C GLU A 430 7.03 -11.58 28.39
N TYR A 431 6.68 -12.14 27.22
CA TYR A 431 6.29 -13.56 27.06
C TYR A 431 7.35 -14.43 26.39
N ARG A 432 8.59 -13.91 26.24
CA ARG A 432 9.71 -14.69 25.68
C ARG A 432 10.20 -15.76 26.66
N ARG A 433 10.94 -16.73 26.12
CA ARG A 433 11.53 -17.86 26.86
C ARG A 433 10.51 -18.83 27.51
N GLN A 434 9.23 -18.72 27.15
CA GLN A 434 8.14 -19.59 27.59
C GLN A 434 7.69 -20.57 26.49
N GLY A 435 8.50 -20.78 25.45
CA GLY A 435 8.16 -21.68 24.33
C GLY A 435 7.10 -21.12 23.36
N LEU A 436 6.63 -19.87 23.55
CA LEU A 436 5.52 -19.32 22.78
C LEU A 436 5.82 -19.23 21.27
N GLY A 437 7.03 -18.82 20.89
CA GLY A 437 7.44 -18.79 19.49
C GLY A 437 7.39 -20.15 18.81
N GLU A 438 7.75 -21.22 19.52
CA GLU A 438 7.65 -22.58 19.02
C GLU A 438 6.19 -23.02 18.82
N LYS A 439 5.32 -22.74 19.80
CA LYS A 439 3.89 -23.05 19.71
C LYS A 439 3.22 -22.34 18.54
N LEU A 440 3.54 -21.06 18.32
CA LEU A 440 3.05 -20.27 17.19
C LEU A 440 3.47 -20.85 15.85
N VAL A 441 4.76 -21.14 15.68
CA VAL A 441 5.26 -21.70 14.40
C VAL A 441 4.71 -23.09 14.16
N ARG A 442 4.59 -23.95 15.19
CA ARG A 442 3.93 -25.27 15.08
C ARG A 442 2.49 -25.12 14.59
N ALA A 443 1.69 -24.26 15.17
CA ALA A 443 0.29 -24.05 14.76
C ALA A 443 0.17 -23.65 13.27
N VAL A 444 1.09 -22.84 12.76
CA VAL A 444 1.15 -22.52 11.33
C VAL A 444 1.57 -23.75 10.51
N LEU A 445 2.58 -24.49 10.94
CA LEU A 445 3.05 -25.68 10.23
C LEU A 445 1.97 -26.77 10.16
N ASP A 446 1.25 -27.01 11.26
CA ASP A 446 0.13 -27.95 11.33
C ASP A 446 -1.01 -27.54 10.38
N THR A 447 -1.32 -26.25 10.32
CA THR A 447 -2.31 -25.73 9.38
C THR A 447 -1.85 -25.89 7.92
N LEU A 448 -0.57 -25.66 7.63
CA LEU A 448 -0.02 -25.85 6.27
C LEU A 448 -0.06 -27.33 5.87
N GLU A 449 0.23 -28.25 6.80
CA GLU A 449 0.17 -29.70 6.56
C GLU A 449 -1.26 -30.16 6.28
N GLN A 450 -2.26 -29.66 7.03
CA GLN A 450 -3.69 -29.90 6.76
C GLN A 450 -4.12 -29.40 5.37
N LEU A 451 -3.46 -28.34 4.84
CA LEU A 451 -3.66 -27.83 3.50
C LEU A 451 -2.85 -28.55 2.41
N GLY A 452 -2.14 -29.63 2.77
CA GLY A 452 -1.28 -30.40 1.86
C GLY A 452 -0.02 -29.64 1.42
N ILE A 453 0.45 -28.68 2.22
CA ILE A 453 1.62 -27.85 1.90
C ILE A 453 2.82 -28.32 2.71
N GLU A 454 3.58 -29.23 2.14
CA GLU A 454 4.72 -29.86 2.83
C GLU A 454 5.96 -28.97 2.93
N ARG A 455 6.13 -28.02 2.00
CA ARG A 455 7.33 -27.18 1.95
C ARG A 455 7.09 -25.82 2.58
N CYS A 456 7.86 -25.49 3.61
CA CYS A 456 7.94 -24.17 4.21
C CYS A 456 9.37 -23.63 4.17
N VAL A 457 9.53 -22.35 3.81
CA VAL A 457 10.83 -21.65 3.77
C VAL A 457 10.78 -20.41 4.64
N LEU A 458 11.93 -19.96 5.13
CA LEU A 458 12.08 -18.71 5.88
C LEU A 458 13.46 -18.10 5.63
N GLU A 459 13.59 -16.83 5.98
CA GLU A 459 14.89 -16.16 6.12
C GLU A 459 15.06 -15.68 7.57
N VAL A 460 16.25 -15.86 8.10
CA VAL A 460 16.62 -15.49 9.48
C VAL A 460 18.00 -14.82 9.49
N ALA A 461 18.13 -13.77 10.29
CA ALA A 461 19.41 -13.07 10.42
C ALA A 461 20.49 -14.00 11.02
N GLU A 462 21.71 -13.91 10.51
CA GLU A 462 22.83 -14.75 10.92
C GLU A 462 23.17 -14.59 12.41
N ASP A 463 23.04 -13.38 12.91
CA ASP A 463 23.25 -13.03 14.34
C ASP A 463 22.10 -13.46 15.26
N ASN A 464 20.92 -13.84 14.72
CA ASN A 464 19.79 -14.28 15.53
C ASN A 464 19.88 -15.78 15.88
N ALA A 465 20.83 -16.11 16.73
CA ALA A 465 21.07 -17.50 17.16
C ALA A 465 19.84 -18.15 17.86
N ALA A 466 19.02 -17.37 18.55
CA ALA A 466 17.83 -17.86 19.22
C ALA A 466 16.77 -18.34 18.22
N ALA A 467 16.48 -17.55 17.19
CA ALA A 467 15.54 -17.92 16.14
C ALA A 467 16.07 -19.09 15.29
N ARG A 468 17.37 -19.12 14.97
CA ARG A 468 17.97 -20.24 14.23
C ARG A 468 17.79 -21.55 14.97
N ARG A 469 18.13 -21.61 16.27
CA ARG A 469 17.89 -22.81 17.12
C ARG A 469 16.43 -23.21 17.19
N LEU A 470 15.50 -22.25 17.23
CA LEU A 470 14.07 -22.54 17.18
C LEU A 470 13.69 -23.25 15.88
N TYR A 471 14.12 -22.73 14.74
CA TYR A 471 13.79 -23.31 13.43
C TYR A 471 14.47 -24.66 13.20
N GLU A 472 15.69 -24.85 13.67
CA GLU A 472 16.37 -26.16 13.66
C GLU A 472 15.57 -27.23 14.44
N ARG A 473 15.08 -26.92 15.65
CA ARG A 473 14.23 -27.84 16.42
C ARG A 473 12.90 -28.15 15.71
N LEU A 474 12.40 -27.24 14.90
CA LEU A 474 11.19 -27.42 14.08
C LEU A 474 11.46 -28.12 12.75
N GLY A 475 12.69 -28.62 12.52
CA GLY A 475 13.07 -29.39 11.34
C GLY A 475 13.42 -28.55 10.11
N PHE A 476 13.66 -27.25 10.26
CA PHE A 476 14.21 -26.44 9.18
C PHE A 476 15.72 -26.69 9.03
N GLN A 477 16.18 -26.79 7.80
CA GLN A 477 17.57 -26.97 7.42
C GLN A 477 18.09 -25.74 6.68
N TYR A 478 19.38 -25.43 6.81
CA TYR A 478 20.03 -24.36 6.07
C TYR A 478 20.09 -24.70 4.58
N VAL A 479 19.68 -23.76 3.74
CA VAL A 479 19.68 -23.90 2.28
C VAL A 479 20.80 -23.09 1.66
N ARG A 480 20.92 -21.81 2.04
CA ARG A 480 21.98 -20.92 1.56
C ARG A 480 22.15 -19.70 2.44
N LEU A 481 23.36 -19.16 2.47
CA LEU A 481 23.65 -17.83 3.01
C LEU A 481 23.14 -16.76 2.04
N LEU A 482 22.60 -15.67 2.57
CA LEU A 482 22.13 -14.50 1.85
C LEU A 482 22.98 -13.31 2.30
N PRO A 483 24.07 -12.97 1.60
CA PRO A 483 24.91 -11.84 1.97
C PRO A 483 24.13 -10.53 1.95
N ASP A 484 24.34 -9.68 2.98
CA ASP A 484 23.78 -8.34 3.15
C ASP A 484 22.25 -8.28 3.05
N TYR A 485 21.56 -9.37 3.40
CA TYR A 485 20.12 -9.49 3.26
C TYR A 485 19.33 -8.53 4.18
N TYR A 486 19.88 -8.26 5.36
CA TYR A 486 19.31 -7.34 6.35
C TYR A 486 20.02 -5.97 6.41
N GLY A 487 20.89 -5.69 5.43
CA GLY A 487 21.68 -4.47 5.31
C GLY A 487 23.18 -4.75 5.18
N PRO A 488 23.99 -3.76 4.87
CA PRO A 488 25.44 -3.93 4.70
C PRO A 488 26.09 -4.61 5.92
N GLY A 489 26.82 -5.71 5.71
CA GLY A 489 27.45 -6.53 6.74
C GLY A 489 26.49 -7.37 7.59
N ARG A 490 25.18 -7.33 7.32
CA ARG A 490 24.17 -8.12 8.05
C ARG A 490 23.62 -9.22 7.17
N HIS A 491 24.21 -10.38 7.26
CA HIS A 491 23.82 -11.54 6.45
C HIS A 491 22.57 -12.24 6.99
N GLY A 492 21.92 -13.02 6.13
CA GLY A 492 20.78 -13.86 6.49
C GLY A 492 20.96 -15.29 6.01
N TRP A 493 20.32 -16.22 6.68
CA TRP A 493 20.22 -17.60 6.25
C TRP A 493 18.83 -17.88 5.69
N ARG A 494 18.77 -18.48 4.51
CA ARG A 494 17.54 -19.13 4.06
C ARG A 494 17.50 -20.53 4.62
N MET A 495 16.41 -20.88 5.30
CA MET A 495 16.15 -22.21 5.82
C MET A 495 14.88 -22.78 5.18
N ALA A 496 14.77 -24.10 5.09
CA ALA A 496 13.60 -24.80 4.55
C ALA A 496 13.30 -26.08 5.33
N ARG A 497 12.00 -26.43 5.39
CA ARG A 497 11.45 -27.69 5.91
C ARG A 497 10.57 -28.33 4.83
N GLY A 498 10.53 -29.69 4.76
CA GLY A 498 9.63 -30.47 3.89
C GLY A 498 10.27 -30.97 2.59
N ALA A 499 9.55 -31.81 1.84
CA ALA A 499 10.04 -32.60 0.72
C ALA A 499 10.75 -31.78 -0.37
N ALA A 500 11.90 -32.31 -0.84
CA ALA A 500 12.88 -31.79 -1.77
C ALA A 500 13.89 -30.78 -1.22
N ALA A 501 14.50 -31.08 -0.06
CA ALA A 501 15.88 -30.70 0.22
C ALA A 501 16.85 -31.64 -0.49
N THR A 502 16.63 -31.95 -1.77
CA THR A 502 17.66 -32.60 -2.56
C THR A 502 18.63 -31.54 -3.05
N LEU A 503 19.61 -31.26 -2.23
CA LEU A 503 20.83 -30.58 -2.62
C LEU A 503 21.47 -31.32 -3.79
N SER A 504 21.56 -30.69 -4.94
CA SER A 504 22.64 -30.98 -5.87
C SER A 504 23.96 -30.91 -5.08
N LYS A 505 24.56 -32.04 -4.85
CA LYS A 505 25.97 -32.18 -4.47
C LYS A 505 26.84 -31.55 -5.58
N LYS A 506 27.06 -30.25 -5.49
CA LYS A 506 28.12 -29.55 -6.22
C LYS A 506 28.43 -28.24 -5.48
N ILE A 507 29.02 -28.35 -4.32
CA ILE A 507 30.01 -27.41 -3.76
C ILE A 507 30.75 -28.24 -2.69
N ALA A 508 31.71 -29.06 -3.16
CA ALA A 508 32.83 -29.48 -2.34
C ALA A 508 33.87 -28.36 -2.46
N GLY A 509 34.06 -27.60 -1.40
CA GLY A 509 35.05 -26.54 -1.34
C GLY A 509 34.82 -25.60 -0.17
N GLY A 510 35.27 -25.97 1.03
CA GLY A 510 35.73 -25.10 2.08
C GLY A 510 34.69 -24.36 2.93
N GLY A 511 34.50 -24.82 4.15
CA GLY A 511 33.86 -24.06 5.24
C GLY A 511 33.08 -24.95 6.19
N GLN A 512 33.76 -25.53 7.20
CA GLN A 512 33.09 -26.16 8.35
C GLN A 512 32.23 -25.11 9.11
N PRO A 513 31.07 -25.51 9.65
CA PRO A 513 30.29 -24.62 10.51
C PRO A 513 31.02 -24.38 11.85
N PRO A 514 30.99 -23.18 12.40
CA PRO A 514 31.54 -22.92 13.73
C PRO A 514 30.69 -23.62 14.80
N ARG A 515 31.38 -24.24 15.75
CA ARG A 515 30.86 -24.90 16.93
C ARG A 515 30.15 -23.94 17.89
#